data_5be3ce6e12f1d7285540d5227b0b0e96
#
_entry.id   5be3ce6e12f1d7285540d5227b0b0e96
#
_cell.length_a   1.000
_cell.length_b   1.000
_cell.length_c   1.000
_cell.angle_alpha   90.00
_cell.angle_beta   90.00
_cell.angle_gamma   90.00
#
_symmetry.space_group_name_H-M   'P 1'
#
loop_
_entity.id
_entity.type
_entity.pdbx_description
1 polymer ?
#
loop_
_entity_poly.entity_id
_entity_poly.type
_entity_poly.pdbx_seq_one_letter_code
_entity_poly.pdbx_strand_id
1 'polypeptide(L)'
;GGGKMNSQKRLLLTLKYLWEKTDEEHPATLKEIGEYLQQNGIETTRKTLQADINLLTEFGIDVICNHSTQNQYHIGERVFEIPEVKLLVDAVQSARFITAKKSKTLIKKLSSFVGDPQADILKRQLYVDHRLKAENENIYFTVDLIHQAIQLKKRVTFQYYYYTPNKKKELKHNGKVYVFSPFALIW
;
A
#
# COMPACT_ATOMS: atom_id res chain seq x y z
N GLY A 1 -11.14 32.23 15.22
CA GLY A 1 -10.36 30.98 15.01
C GLY A 1 -10.97 30.01 14.00
N GLY A 2 -12.27 29.99 13.76
CA GLY A 2 -12.94 28.99 12.91
C GLY A 2 -12.61 29.07 11.43
N GLY A 3 -12.42 30.26 10.86
CA GLY A 3 -12.15 30.40 9.42
C GLY A 3 -10.79 29.82 8.98
N LYS A 4 -9.75 29.94 9.80
CA LYS A 4 -8.41 29.43 9.49
C LYS A 4 -8.37 27.90 9.56
N MET A 5 -9.06 27.31 10.52
CA MET A 5 -9.17 25.85 10.67
C MET A 5 -9.96 25.23 9.50
N ASN A 6 -11.01 25.90 9.02
CA ASN A 6 -11.78 25.45 7.87
C ASN A 6 -10.98 25.49 6.56
N SER A 7 -10.10 26.49 6.36
CA SER A 7 -9.27 26.55 5.16
C SER A 7 -8.21 25.45 5.12
N GLN A 8 -7.58 25.13 6.25
CA GLN A 8 -6.64 24.02 6.36
C GLN A 8 -7.32 22.66 6.10
N LYS A 9 -8.48 22.44 6.73
CA LYS A 9 -9.29 21.24 6.52
C LYS A 9 -9.71 21.11 5.06
N ARG A 10 -10.11 22.20 4.41
CA ARG A 10 -10.47 22.21 2.98
C ARG A 10 -9.31 21.77 2.11
N LEU A 11 -8.12 22.35 2.29
CA LEU A 11 -6.93 22.01 1.51
C LEU A 11 -6.56 20.53 1.66
N LEU A 12 -6.57 20.02 2.88
CA LEU A 12 -6.27 18.60 3.15
C LEU A 12 -7.31 17.65 2.55
N LEU A 13 -8.59 18.01 2.59
CA LEU A 13 -9.66 17.23 1.97
C LEU A 13 -9.58 17.27 0.43
N THR A 14 -9.20 18.42 -0.14
CA THR A 14 -8.96 18.56 -1.58
C THR A 14 -7.82 17.65 -2.02
N LEU A 15 -6.69 17.67 -1.31
CA LEU A 15 -5.58 16.78 -1.57
C LEU A 15 -5.98 15.30 -1.44
N LYS A 16 -6.69 14.95 -0.36
CA LYS A 16 -7.18 13.59 -0.13
C LYS A 16 -8.06 13.11 -1.27
N TYR A 17 -9.02 13.93 -1.71
CA TYR A 17 -9.89 13.60 -2.83
C TYR A 17 -9.10 13.33 -4.11
N LEU A 18 -8.21 14.26 -4.48
CA LEU A 18 -7.38 14.12 -5.68
C LEU A 18 -6.52 12.86 -5.60
N TRP A 19 -5.90 12.61 -4.45
CA TRP A 19 -5.02 11.45 -4.25
C TRP A 19 -5.76 10.12 -4.32
N GLU A 20 -6.93 10.01 -3.68
CA GLU A 20 -7.68 8.76 -3.57
C GLU A 20 -8.59 8.51 -4.77
N LYS A 21 -9.18 9.54 -5.36
CA LYS A 21 -10.29 9.41 -6.31
C LYS A 21 -9.92 9.67 -7.76
N THR A 22 -8.73 10.21 -8.03
CA THR A 22 -8.36 10.59 -9.40
C THR A 22 -7.13 9.86 -9.92
N ASP A 23 -7.10 9.66 -11.21
CA ASP A 23 -5.98 9.23 -12.04
C ASP A 23 -6.20 9.78 -13.46
N GLU A 24 -5.30 9.46 -14.41
CA GLU A 24 -5.39 9.92 -15.80
C GLU A 24 -6.70 9.50 -16.48
N GLU A 25 -7.21 8.30 -16.19
CA GLU A 25 -8.44 7.77 -16.76
C GLU A 25 -9.70 8.28 -16.04
N HIS A 26 -9.55 8.74 -14.78
CA HIS A 26 -10.63 9.20 -13.91
C HIS A 26 -10.32 10.59 -13.33
N PRO A 27 -10.18 11.63 -14.19
CA PRO A 27 -9.99 12.99 -13.70
C PRO A 27 -11.29 13.56 -13.10
N ALA A 28 -11.18 14.52 -12.21
CA ALA A 28 -12.30 15.15 -11.55
C ALA A 28 -12.45 16.63 -11.89
N THR A 29 -13.67 17.12 -11.98
CA THR A 29 -14.01 18.54 -12.11
C THR A 29 -13.99 19.25 -10.77
N LEU A 30 -13.87 20.59 -10.78
CA LEU A 30 -14.01 21.40 -9.55
C LEU A 30 -15.39 21.22 -8.89
N LYS A 31 -16.44 20.90 -9.68
CA LYS A 31 -17.77 20.61 -9.16
C LYS A 31 -17.76 19.35 -8.30
N GLU A 32 -17.23 18.26 -8.78
CA GLU A 32 -17.14 16.98 -8.05
C GLU A 32 -16.31 17.12 -6.78
N ILE A 33 -15.18 17.83 -6.84
CA ILE A 33 -14.36 18.11 -5.66
C ILE A 33 -15.15 18.97 -4.65
N GLY A 34 -15.89 19.96 -5.13
CA GLY A 34 -16.73 20.84 -4.30
C GLY A 34 -17.85 20.06 -3.61
N GLU A 35 -18.52 19.15 -4.31
CA GLU A 35 -19.56 18.26 -3.75
C GLU A 35 -19.00 17.37 -2.65
N TYR A 36 -17.82 16.80 -2.85
CA TYR A 36 -17.13 16.02 -1.82
C TYR A 36 -16.82 16.86 -0.58
N LEU A 37 -16.35 18.09 -0.75
CA LEU A 37 -16.08 19.02 0.37
C LEU A 37 -17.36 19.36 1.12
N GLN A 38 -18.46 19.60 0.41
CA GLN A 38 -19.77 19.90 1.00
C GLN A 38 -20.29 18.71 1.84
N GLN A 39 -20.13 17.47 1.35
CA GLN A 39 -20.44 16.24 2.11
C GLN A 39 -19.62 16.12 3.41
N ASN A 40 -18.43 16.73 3.45
CA ASN A 40 -17.56 16.79 4.62
C ASN A 40 -17.76 18.08 5.46
N GLY A 41 -18.84 18.82 5.22
CA GLY A 41 -19.22 20.03 5.96
C GLY A 41 -18.36 21.26 5.63
N ILE A 42 -17.76 21.31 4.44
CA ILE A 42 -16.96 22.45 3.97
C ILE A 42 -17.64 23.07 2.75
N GLU A 43 -18.10 24.30 2.90
CA GLU A 43 -18.56 25.10 1.77
C GLU A 43 -17.37 25.84 1.14
N THR A 44 -17.33 25.89 -0.18
CA THR A 44 -16.25 26.53 -0.94
C THR A 44 -16.76 27.12 -2.24
N THR A 45 -15.99 28.04 -2.80
CA THR A 45 -16.24 28.59 -4.13
C THR A 45 -15.27 27.99 -5.15
N ARG A 46 -15.65 28.00 -6.42
CA ARG A 46 -14.78 27.58 -7.51
C ARG A 46 -13.42 28.30 -7.51
N LYS A 47 -13.41 29.60 -7.23
CA LYS A 47 -12.18 30.41 -7.16
C LYS A 47 -11.27 29.94 -6.02
N THR A 48 -11.84 29.69 -4.85
CA THR A 48 -11.09 29.23 -3.67
C THR A 48 -10.51 27.84 -3.91
N LEU A 49 -11.29 26.95 -4.51
CA LEU A 49 -10.84 25.60 -4.82
C LEU A 49 -9.70 25.58 -5.85
N GLN A 50 -9.78 26.45 -6.88
CA GLN A 50 -8.70 26.64 -7.83
C GLN A 50 -7.42 27.14 -7.16
N ALA A 51 -7.53 28.06 -6.18
CA ALA A 51 -6.39 28.54 -5.42
C ALA A 51 -5.76 27.42 -4.56
N ASP A 52 -6.59 26.57 -3.96
CA ASP A 52 -6.10 25.40 -3.21
C ASP A 52 -5.32 24.42 -4.13
N ILE A 53 -5.82 24.15 -5.33
CA ILE A 53 -5.13 23.30 -6.31
C ILE A 53 -3.80 23.92 -6.73
N ASN A 54 -3.78 25.21 -7.01
CA ASN A 54 -2.54 25.91 -7.36
C ASN A 54 -1.52 25.83 -6.22
N LEU A 55 -1.97 25.99 -4.98
CA LEU A 55 -1.12 25.88 -3.80
C LEU A 55 -0.53 24.45 -3.66
N LEU A 56 -1.34 23.40 -3.90
CA LEU A 56 -0.84 22.03 -3.89
C LEU A 56 0.26 21.83 -4.94
N THR A 57 0.08 22.38 -6.14
CA THR A 57 1.07 22.31 -7.22
C THR A 57 2.35 23.07 -6.85
N GLU A 58 2.26 24.25 -6.23
CA GLU A 58 3.42 25.00 -5.72
C GLU A 58 4.21 24.21 -4.66
N PHE A 59 3.54 23.38 -3.86
CA PHE A 59 4.15 22.50 -2.86
C PHE A 59 4.67 21.18 -3.43
N GLY A 60 4.66 21.00 -4.76
CA GLY A 60 5.25 19.84 -5.42
C GLY A 60 4.31 18.65 -5.58
N ILE A 61 3.00 18.83 -5.36
CA ILE A 61 2.00 17.82 -5.72
C ILE A 61 1.71 17.97 -7.21
N ASP A 62 1.98 16.94 -7.99
CA ASP A 62 1.77 16.96 -9.43
C ASP A 62 0.27 16.83 -9.75
N VAL A 63 -0.42 17.97 -9.76
CA VAL A 63 -1.83 18.05 -10.16
C VAL A 63 -1.90 18.51 -11.61
N ILE A 64 -2.29 17.60 -12.49
CA ILE A 64 -2.47 17.86 -13.92
C ILE A 64 -3.88 18.40 -14.15
N CYS A 65 -3.97 19.46 -14.96
CA CYS A 65 -5.22 20.03 -15.43
C CYS A 65 -5.40 19.72 -16.93
N ASN A 66 -6.40 18.94 -17.25
CA ASN A 66 -6.81 18.72 -18.63
C ASN A 66 -7.83 19.79 -19.03
N HIS A 67 -7.44 20.60 -20.00
CA HIS A 67 -8.31 21.63 -20.55
C HIS A 67 -9.22 21.04 -21.61
N SER A 68 -10.50 20.89 -21.26
CA SER A 68 -11.56 20.49 -22.18
C SER A 68 -12.75 21.47 -22.04
N THR A 69 -13.95 21.05 -22.36
CA THR A 69 -15.17 21.84 -22.11
C THR A 69 -15.32 22.26 -20.64
N GLN A 70 -14.82 21.43 -19.73
CA GLN A 70 -14.63 21.74 -18.32
C GLN A 70 -13.23 21.30 -17.91
N ASN A 71 -12.52 22.12 -17.14
CA ASN A 71 -11.23 21.74 -16.59
C ASN A 71 -11.39 20.53 -15.67
N GLN A 72 -10.57 19.51 -15.92
CA GLN A 72 -10.52 18.28 -15.14
C GLN A 72 -9.13 18.11 -14.54
N TYR A 73 -9.07 17.65 -13.30
CA TYR A 73 -7.86 17.57 -12.51
C TYR A 73 -7.62 16.14 -12.05
N HIS A 74 -6.37 15.72 -12.08
CA HIS A 74 -5.95 14.44 -11.52
C HIS A 74 -4.52 14.53 -11.01
N ILE A 75 -4.14 13.58 -10.14
CA ILE A 75 -2.75 13.40 -9.74
C ILE A 75 -2.01 12.73 -10.90
N GLY A 76 -0.95 13.38 -11.40
CA GLY A 76 -0.09 12.87 -12.45
C GLY A 76 0.95 11.90 -11.88
N GLU A 77 2.01 12.43 -11.29
CA GLU A 77 3.10 11.61 -10.75
C GLU A 77 2.73 11.02 -9.38
N ARG A 78 2.92 9.72 -9.23
CA ARG A 78 2.81 8.97 -7.98
C ARG A 78 4.14 8.29 -7.67
N VAL A 79 4.32 7.83 -6.42
CA VAL A 79 5.53 7.09 -6.01
C VAL A 79 5.77 5.86 -6.90
N PHE A 80 4.68 5.21 -7.32
CA PHE A 80 4.71 4.07 -8.24
C PHE A 80 3.69 4.27 -9.35
N GLU A 81 4.07 3.89 -10.55
CA GLU A 81 3.16 3.75 -11.67
C GLU A 81 2.29 2.48 -11.54
N ILE A 82 1.13 2.47 -12.18
CA ILE A 82 0.20 1.34 -12.15
C ILE A 82 0.87 0.00 -12.54
N PRO A 83 1.67 -0.07 -13.63
CA PRO A 83 2.37 -1.30 -14.00
C PRO A 83 3.35 -1.78 -12.92
N GLU A 84 4.01 -0.86 -12.23
CA GLU A 84 4.94 -1.18 -11.14
C GLU A 84 4.21 -1.77 -9.94
N VAL A 85 3.08 -1.18 -9.55
CA VAL A 85 2.24 -1.73 -8.46
C VAL A 85 1.70 -3.11 -8.83
N LYS A 86 1.28 -3.34 -10.08
CA LYS A 86 0.88 -4.67 -10.59
C LYS A 86 2.01 -5.68 -10.42
N LEU A 87 3.23 -5.33 -10.83
CA LEU A 87 4.39 -6.19 -10.68
C LEU A 87 4.67 -6.54 -9.20
N LEU A 88 4.59 -5.56 -8.30
CA LEU A 88 4.74 -5.77 -6.85
C LEU A 88 3.64 -6.68 -6.29
N VAL A 89 2.41 -6.51 -6.73
CA VAL A 89 1.28 -7.38 -6.34
C VAL A 89 1.52 -8.81 -6.79
N ASP A 90 1.95 -9.01 -8.04
CA ASP A 90 2.25 -10.34 -8.59
C ASP A 90 3.42 -11.00 -7.85
N ALA A 91 4.45 -10.24 -7.49
CA ALA A 91 5.56 -10.73 -6.69
C ALA A 91 5.10 -11.23 -5.31
N VAL A 92 4.24 -10.46 -4.62
CA VAL A 92 3.66 -10.87 -3.32
C VAL A 92 2.77 -12.11 -3.48
N GLN A 93 1.98 -12.21 -4.54
CA GLN A 93 1.14 -13.37 -4.82
C GLN A 93 1.97 -14.63 -5.10
N SER A 94 3.05 -14.50 -5.86
CA SER A 94 3.92 -15.59 -6.26
C SER A 94 4.79 -16.11 -5.11
N ALA A 95 5.05 -15.29 -4.11
CA ALA A 95 5.89 -15.64 -2.96
C ALA A 95 5.22 -16.70 -2.08
N ARG A 96 5.69 -17.95 -2.18
CA ARG A 96 5.15 -19.10 -1.43
C ARG A 96 5.38 -19.01 0.07
N PHE A 97 6.43 -18.33 0.51
CA PHE A 97 6.77 -18.17 1.92
C PHE A 97 5.88 -17.14 2.65
N ILE A 98 5.19 -16.25 1.90
CA ILE A 98 4.24 -15.28 2.48
C ILE A 98 2.89 -15.96 2.63
N THR A 99 2.30 -15.94 3.83
CA THR A 99 0.99 -16.54 4.08
C THR A 99 -0.11 -15.86 3.26
N ALA A 100 -1.21 -16.55 3.01
CA ALA A 100 -2.36 -15.99 2.30
C ALA A 100 -2.90 -14.73 3.01
N LYS A 101 -2.98 -14.75 4.34
CA LYS A 101 -3.42 -13.62 5.16
C LYS A 101 -2.49 -12.41 5.01
N LYS A 102 -1.17 -12.64 5.10
CA LYS A 102 -0.17 -11.57 4.97
C LYS A 102 -0.12 -11.02 3.54
N SER A 103 -0.23 -11.88 2.53
CA SER A 103 -0.33 -11.46 1.12
C SER A 103 -1.50 -10.50 0.93
N LYS A 104 -2.69 -10.86 1.42
CA LYS A 104 -3.89 -10.01 1.36
C LYS A 104 -3.67 -8.63 2.01
N THR A 105 -3.01 -8.60 3.18
CA THR A 105 -2.67 -7.35 3.87
C THR A 105 -1.66 -6.51 3.09
N LEU A 106 -0.61 -7.13 2.53
CA LEU A 106 0.40 -6.43 1.74
C LEU A 106 -0.19 -5.85 0.46
N ILE A 107 -1.02 -6.61 -0.25
CA ILE A 107 -1.65 -6.14 -1.48
C ILE A 107 -2.62 -4.99 -1.21
N LYS A 108 -3.36 -5.03 -0.09
CA LYS A 108 -4.17 -3.88 0.33
C LYS A 108 -3.30 -2.62 0.54
N LYS A 109 -2.11 -2.76 1.12
CA LYS A 109 -1.17 -1.66 1.29
C LYS A 109 -0.60 -1.18 -0.05
N LEU A 110 -0.20 -2.09 -0.92
CA LEU A 110 0.27 -1.75 -2.27
C LEU A 110 -0.80 -1.02 -3.09
N SER A 111 -2.05 -1.46 -2.98
CA SER A 111 -3.18 -0.80 -3.65
C SER A 111 -3.42 0.63 -3.19
N SER A 112 -2.92 1.06 -2.03
CA SER A 112 -3.03 2.45 -1.59
C SER A 112 -2.05 3.42 -2.27
N PHE A 113 -1.10 2.91 -3.06
CA PHE A 113 -0.21 3.74 -3.88
C PHE A 113 -0.85 4.23 -5.18
N VAL A 114 -1.99 3.69 -5.56
CA VAL A 114 -2.78 4.10 -6.73
C VAL A 114 -4.12 4.69 -6.32
N GLY A 115 -4.84 5.34 -7.24
CA GLY A 115 -6.21 5.82 -6.98
C GLY A 115 -7.20 4.66 -6.77
N ASP A 116 -8.32 4.93 -6.08
CA ASP A 116 -9.34 3.93 -5.77
C ASP A 116 -9.82 3.11 -6.98
N PRO A 117 -10.05 3.71 -8.18
CA PRO A 117 -10.48 2.95 -9.34
C PRO A 117 -9.50 1.83 -9.72
N GLN A 118 -8.20 2.14 -9.71
CA GLN A 118 -7.15 1.15 -10.00
C GLN A 118 -6.92 0.19 -8.83
N ALA A 119 -7.04 0.66 -7.60
CA ALA A 119 -6.95 -0.17 -6.40
C ALA A 119 -8.00 -1.29 -6.39
N ASP A 120 -9.21 -1.01 -6.85
CA ASP A 120 -10.29 -1.99 -6.93
C ASP A 120 -10.03 -3.06 -8.01
N ILE A 121 -9.39 -2.70 -9.11
CA ILE A 121 -8.94 -3.66 -10.13
C ILE A 121 -7.88 -4.59 -9.52
N LEU A 122 -6.88 -4.05 -8.82
CA LEU A 122 -5.83 -4.84 -8.16
C LEU A 122 -6.39 -5.79 -7.10
N LYS A 123 -7.37 -5.35 -6.32
CA LYS A 123 -8.05 -6.20 -5.32
C LYS A 123 -8.83 -7.35 -5.94
N ARG A 124 -9.47 -7.16 -7.10
CA ARG A 124 -10.22 -8.22 -7.80
C ARG A 124 -9.31 -9.35 -8.29
N GLN A 125 -8.08 -9.04 -8.67
CA GLN A 125 -7.10 -10.04 -9.08
C GLN A 125 -6.70 -11.00 -7.95
N LEU A 126 -6.91 -10.61 -6.67
CA LEU A 126 -6.64 -11.44 -5.49
C LEU A 126 -7.49 -12.69 -5.37
N TYR A 127 -8.66 -12.74 -5.97
CA TYR A 127 -9.61 -13.85 -5.80
C TYR A 127 -9.32 -15.06 -6.71
N VAL A 128 -8.38 -14.96 -7.62
CA VAL A 128 -8.14 -15.99 -8.65
C VAL A 128 -6.99 -16.93 -8.30
N ASP A 129 -6.15 -16.61 -7.30
CA ASP A 129 -4.93 -17.36 -7.05
C ASP A 129 -5.05 -18.32 -5.86
N HIS A 130 -5.31 -19.62 -6.17
CA HIS A 130 -5.31 -20.73 -5.21
C HIS A 130 -3.89 -21.32 -4.98
N ARG A 131 -2.82 -20.54 -5.15
CA ARG A 131 -1.45 -21.03 -4.94
C ARG A 131 -1.24 -21.44 -3.49
N LEU A 132 -0.54 -22.56 -3.32
CA LEU A 132 -0.13 -23.03 -2.00
C LEU A 132 0.81 -22.00 -1.35
N LYS A 133 0.39 -21.47 -0.22
CA LYS A 133 1.13 -20.50 0.58
C LYS A 133 1.54 -21.10 1.92
N ALA A 134 2.59 -20.52 2.53
CA ALA A 134 2.98 -20.90 3.88
C ALA A 134 1.86 -20.60 4.90
N GLU A 135 1.78 -21.42 5.95
CA GLU A 135 0.84 -21.24 7.06
C GLU A 135 1.46 -20.47 8.22
N ASN A 136 2.80 -20.37 8.27
CA ASN A 136 3.51 -19.72 9.37
C ASN A 136 3.49 -18.19 9.21
N GLU A 137 2.64 -17.52 9.96
CA GLU A 137 2.50 -16.05 9.97
C GLU A 137 3.78 -15.31 10.43
N ASN A 138 4.71 -16.00 11.12
CA ASN A 138 5.94 -15.40 11.62
C ASN A 138 7.13 -15.56 10.67
N ILE A 139 6.95 -16.14 9.50
CA ILE A 139 8.06 -16.46 8.59
C ILE A 139 8.84 -15.21 8.17
N TYR A 140 8.17 -14.09 7.97
CA TYR A 140 8.82 -12.85 7.58
C TYR A 140 9.68 -12.24 8.69
N PHE A 141 9.32 -12.41 9.96
CA PHE A 141 10.19 -12.06 11.09
C PHE A 141 11.44 -12.94 11.12
N THR A 142 11.28 -14.24 10.82
CA THR A 142 12.42 -15.15 10.73
C THR A 142 13.36 -14.73 9.59
N VAL A 143 12.81 -14.33 8.45
CA VAL A 143 13.58 -13.82 7.31
C VAL A 143 14.35 -12.55 7.70
N ASP A 144 13.71 -11.62 8.40
CA ASP A 144 14.33 -10.39 8.87
C ASP A 144 15.47 -10.65 9.86
N LEU A 145 15.26 -11.55 10.81
CA LEU A 145 16.32 -11.98 11.75
C LEU A 145 17.53 -12.61 11.03
N ILE A 146 17.30 -13.38 9.97
CA ILE A 146 18.39 -13.96 9.17
C ILE A 146 19.14 -12.86 8.42
N HIS A 147 18.45 -11.88 7.83
CA HIS A 147 19.08 -10.72 7.19
C HIS A 147 19.93 -9.93 8.18
N GLN A 148 19.43 -9.65 9.37
CA GLN A 148 20.20 -8.97 10.42
C GLN A 148 21.44 -9.79 10.82
N ALA A 149 21.31 -11.11 10.95
CA ALA A 149 22.45 -11.97 11.26
C ALA A 149 23.52 -11.96 10.16
N ILE A 150 23.12 -11.93 8.89
CA ILE A 150 24.05 -11.79 7.75
C ILE A 150 24.79 -10.45 7.83
N GLN A 151 24.05 -9.34 7.99
CA GLN A 151 24.66 -8.00 8.10
C GLN A 151 25.66 -7.88 9.25
N LEU A 152 25.31 -8.44 10.41
CA LEU A 152 26.12 -8.39 11.63
C LEU A 152 27.17 -9.50 11.68
N LYS A 153 27.27 -10.36 10.64
CA LYS A 153 28.17 -11.52 10.59
C LYS A 153 28.04 -12.44 11.81
N LYS A 154 26.80 -12.61 12.29
CA LYS A 154 26.47 -13.46 13.44
C LYS A 154 25.98 -14.82 13.04
N ARG A 155 26.22 -15.79 13.91
CA ARG A 155 25.64 -17.14 13.78
C ARG A 155 24.17 -17.12 14.25
N VAL A 156 23.37 -18.00 13.66
CA VAL A 156 21.96 -18.22 13.98
C VAL A 156 21.81 -19.59 14.60
N THR A 157 20.98 -19.69 15.62
CA THR A 157 20.60 -20.97 16.25
C THR A 157 19.15 -21.29 15.93
N PHE A 158 18.84 -22.57 15.75
CA PHE A 158 17.47 -23.01 15.55
C PHE A 158 17.26 -24.43 16.04
N GLN A 159 15.99 -24.79 16.23
CA GLN A 159 15.55 -26.12 16.59
C GLN A 159 14.47 -26.58 15.62
N TYR A 160 14.46 -27.85 15.24
CA TYR A 160 13.37 -28.43 14.48
C TYR A 160 12.21 -28.82 15.38
N TYR A 161 11.01 -28.63 14.89
CA TYR A 161 9.79 -29.11 15.54
C TYR A 161 8.83 -29.73 14.52
N TYR A 162 7.85 -30.48 15.03
CA TYR A 162 6.71 -30.96 14.25
C TYR A 162 5.43 -30.76 15.07
N TYR A 163 4.32 -30.82 14.40
CA TYR A 163 3.04 -30.82 15.07
C TYR A 163 2.53 -32.24 15.22
N THR A 164 2.12 -32.63 16.43
CA THR A 164 1.42 -33.88 16.68
C THR A 164 0.01 -33.85 16.06
N PRO A 165 -0.68 -35.00 15.91
CA PRO A 165 -2.07 -35.06 15.47
C PRO A 165 -3.00 -34.14 16.29
N ASN A 166 -2.68 -33.91 17.56
CA ASN A 166 -3.41 -33.02 18.46
C ASN A 166 -2.98 -31.54 18.34
N LYS A 167 -2.27 -31.17 17.27
CA LYS A 167 -1.74 -29.81 17.00
C LYS A 167 -0.82 -29.24 18.10
N LYS A 168 -0.22 -30.10 18.93
CA LYS A 168 0.83 -29.68 19.87
C LYS A 168 2.18 -29.64 19.16
N LYS A 169 2.96 -28.61 19.46
CA LYS A 169 4.31 -28.42 18.94
C LYS A 169 5.29 -29.21 19.78
N GLU A 170 5.99 -30.16 19.17
CA GLU A 170 7.04 -30.97 19.81
C GLU A 170 8.37 -30.81 19.07
N LEU A 171 9.45 -30.71 19.84
CA LEU A 171 10.80 -30.57 19.29
C LEU A 171 11.30 -31.90 18.72
N LYS A 172 11.84 -31.86 17.51
CA LYS A 172 12.57 -33.01 16.92
C LYS A 172 13.97 -33.15 17.53
N HIS A 173 14.52 -34.35 17.39
CA HIS A 173 15.89 -34.64 17.79
C HIS A 173 16.17 -34.29 19.28
N ASN A 174 15.21 -34.57 20.16
CA ASN A 174 15.29 -34.28 21.59
C ASN A 174 15.63 -32.81 21.90
N GLY A 175 15.13 -31.87 21.08
CA GLY A 175 15.39 -30.45 21.26
C GLY A 175 16.81 -30.00 20.89
N LYS A 176 17.53 -30.77 20.09
CA LYS A 176 18.89 -30.40 19.65
C LYS A 176 18.92 -29.02 19.02
N VAL A 177 19.83 -28.19 19.50
CA VAL A 177 20.09 -26.86 18.93
C VAL A 177 21.11 -26.99 17.79
N TYR A 178 20.77 -26.44 16.65
CA TYR A 178 21.64 -26.32 15.48
C TYR A 178 22.17 -24.91 15.38
N VAL A 179 23.43 -24.78 14.97
CA VAL A 179 24.11 -23.48 14.79
C VAL A 179 24.62 -23.42 13.36
N PHE A 180 24.38 -22.33 12.68
CA PHE A 180 24.93 -22.07 11.34
C PHE A 180 25.26 -20.58 11.13
N SER A 181 26.11 -20.31 10.14
CA SER A 181 26.45 -18.95 9.71
C SER A 181 25.73 -18.67 8.41
N PRO A 182 24.71 -17.80 8.40
CA PRO A 182 24.00 -17.48 7.16
C PRO A 182 24.86 -16.54 6.30
N PHE A 183 24.89 -16.79 4.98
CA PHE A 183 25.62 -15.95 4.00
C PHE A 183 24.65 -15.23 3.06
N ALA A 184 23.57 -15.85 2.67
CA ALA A 184 22.58 -15.30 1.77
C ALA A 184 21.21 -15.96 1.97
N LEU A 185 20.16 -15.27 1.57
CA LEU A 185 18.82 -15.82 1.36
C LEU A 185 18.55 -15.86 -0.15
N ILE A 186 18.14 -17.01 -0.64
CA ILE A 186 17.83 -17.25 -2.05
C ILE A 186 16.34 -17.64 -2.14
N TRP A 187 15.63 -17.03 -3.07
CA TRP A 187 14.19 -17.22 -3.30
C TRP A 187 13.90 -18.04 -4.55
#